data_b107a69e1688a4b2b3bd73937026c7a2
#
_entry.id   b107a69e1688a4b2b3bd73937026c7a2
#
_cell.length_a   1.000
_cell.length_b   1.000
_cell.length_c   1.000
_cell.angle_alpha   90.00
_cell.angle_beta   90.00
_cell.angle_gamma   90.00
#
_symmetry.space_group_name_H-M   'P 1'
#
loop_
_entity.id
_entity.type
_entity.pdbx_description
1 polymer ?
#
loop_
_entity_poly.entity_id
_entity_poly.type
_entity_poly.pdbx_seq_one_letter_code
_entity_poly.pdbx_strand_id
1 'polypeptide(L)'
;STASNVTGSGTSQITINPSADFEYGVEYYVLIDSGAFDDDNDEDYTGITSTTALSFTVNNRVDPTTIKDVVSSIDAQSELAKNYISQSIDTVSSRLQFLRQNRLSNSLSSQDLQIDLGNTILASLANDNLEKNTNSIMPDNWFAWSTGSISVVKIGDSTNSSLQETEGQAVALGFDKKLSDNDFLGFAIQYGQNDTDIGTNGTSIDSENMTFSVYRTKPLDDNNFIETFLGVGLIESDLKRVHNSNILTGSRDGTQLFGSINYGKTIDRGDFNLTPIGRLDLGLTELDDYTET
;
A
#
# COMPACT_ATOMS: atom_id res chain seq x y z
N SER A 1 26.27 -47.01 20.43
CA SER A 1 26.70 -46.27 19.24
C SER A 1 25.92 -44.95 19.24
N THR A 2 26.56 -43.90 19.64
CA THR A 2 26.00 -42.57 19.56
C THR A 2 25.90 -42.19 18.09
N ALA A 3 24.68 -42.30 17.53
CA ALA A 3 24.39 -41.69 16.25
C ALA A 3 24.62 -40.20 16.40
N SER A 4 25.33 -39.56 15.47
CA SER A 4 25.66 -38.11 15.49
C SER A 4 24.45 -37.21 15.58
N ASN A 5 23.23 -37.74 15.45
CA ASN A 5 21.96 -37.09 15.43
C ASN A 5 21.18 -37.16 16.79
N VAL A 6 21.79 -37.78 17.81
CA VAL A 6 21.20 -37.90 19.16
C VAL A 6 22.11 -37.20 20.16
N THR A 7 21.58 -36.25 20.91
CA THR A 7 22.30 -35.48 21.94
C THR A 7 21.53 -35.51 23.25
N GLY A 8 22.16 -35.11 24.34
CA GLY A 8 21.56 -35.07 25.68
C GLY A 8 21.96 -36.21 26.60
N SER A 9 22.98 -37.00 26.26
CA SER A 9 23.51 -38.03 27.17
C SER A 9 23.91 -37.43 28.51
N GLY A 10 23.55 -38.07 29.61
CA GLY A 10 23.76 -37.61 30.98
C GLY A 10 22.86 -36.46 31.41
N THR A 11 21.76 -36.22 30.69
CA THR A 11 20.73 -35.18 31.05
C THR A 11 19.35 -35.83 31.05
N SER A 12 18.36 -35.13 31.60
CA SER A 12 16.96 -35.54 31.61
C SER A 12 16.24 -35.32 30.25
N GLN A 13 16.96 -34.82 29.24
CA GLN A 13 16.37 -34.53 27.91
C GLN A 13 17.24 -35.11 26.81
N ILE A 14 16.64 -35.91 25.97
CA ILE A 14 17.28 -36.45 24.77
C ILE A 14 16.71 -35.67 23.55
N THR A 15 17.60 -35.18 22.72
CA THR A 15 17.26 -34.51 21.46
C THR A 15 17.67 -35.40 20.30
N ILE A 16 16.74 -35.70 19.40
CA ILE A 16 16.96 -36.44 18.16
C ILE A 16 16.78 -35.45 17.01
N ASN A 17 17.85 -35.30 16.21
CA ASN A 17 17.83 -34.45 15.00
C ASN A 17 17.96 -35.36 13.77
N PRO A 18 16.88 -35.62 13.02
CA PRO A 18 16.92 -36.43 11.81
C PRO A 18 17.89 -35.88 10.77
N SER A 19 18.47 -36.78 9.97
CA SER A 19 19.42 -36.41 8.91
C SER A 19 18.80 -35.78 7.68
N ALA A 20 17.45 -35.80 7.58
CA ALA A 20 16.65 -35.19 6.55
C ALA A 20 15.42 -34.54 7.18
N ASP A 21 14.90 -33.47 6.56
CA ASP A 21 13.66 -32.85 6.96
C ASP A 21 12.49 -33.81 6.78
N PHE A 22 11.48 -33.66 7.64
CA PHE A 22 10.25 -34.42 7.53
C PHE A 22 9.41 -33.97 6.34
N GLU A 23 8.81 -34.91 5.62
CA GLU A 23 7.89 -34.62 4.52
C GLU A 23 6.49 -34.26 5.05
N TYR A 24 5.85 -33.25 4.44
CA TYR A 24 4.51 -32.83 4.81
C TYR A 24 3.47 -33.92 4.51
N GLY A 25 2.48 -34.07 5.41
CA GLY A 25 1.41 -35.06 5.29
C GLY A 25 1.81 -36.48 5.56
N VAL A 26 3.06 -36.73 5.91
CA VAL A 26 3.57 -38.08 6.25
C VAL A 26 3.48 -38.31 7.75
N GLU A 27 3.02 -39.50 8.14
CA GLU A 27 3.08 -39.97 9.53
C GLU A 27 4.43 -40.54 9.83
N TYR A 28 5.07 -40.08 10.89
CA TYR A 28 6.32 -40.58 11.43
C TYR A 28 6.10 -41.21 12.81
N TYR A 29 6.92 -42.18 13.14
CA TYR A 29 6.94 -42.76 14.49
C TYR A 29 8.37 -42.93 14.96
N VAL A 30 8.54 -42.92 16.27
CA VAL A 30 9.84 -43.11 16.93
C VAL A 30 9.85 -44.48 17.61
N LEU A 31 10.81 -45.32 17.25
CA LEU A 31 11.10 -46.54 17.95
C LEU A 31 12.42 -46.37 18.75
N ILE A 32 12.43 -46.89 19.96
CA ILE A 32 13.58 -46.87 20.86
C ILE A 32 13.81 -48.27 21.34
N ASP A 33 15.02 -48.78 21.10
CA ASP A 33 15.40 -50.11 21.57
C ASP A 33 15.43 -50.16 23.11
N SER A 34 15.14 -51.32 23.68
CA SER A 34 15.32 -51.54 25.12
C SER A 34 16.81 -51.42 25.47
N GLY A 35 17.11 -50.75 26.56
CA GLY A 35 18.49 -50.48 26.95
C GLY A 35 19.21 -49.42 26.12
N ALA A 36 18.44 -48.60 25.32
CA ALA A 36 19.03 -47.44 24.62
C ALA A 36 19.37 -46.29 25.56
N PHE A 37 18.74 -46.26 26.71
CA PHE A 37 18.96 -45.30 27.80
C PHE A 37 18.91 -46.02 29.14
N ASP A 38 19.75 -45.56 30.06
CA ASP A 38 19.79 -46.03 31.44
C ASP A 38 19.42 -44.85 32.35
N ASP A 39 18.87 -45.15 33.54
CA ASP A 39 18.68 -44.13 34.57
C ASP A 39 19.95 -44.02 35.48
N ASP A 40 19.89 -43.14 36.48
CA ASP A 40 20.99 -42.94 37.44
C ASP A 40 21.25 -44.17 38.36
N ASN A 41 20.42 -45.21 38.27
CA ASN A 41 20.58 -46.49 39.00
C ASN A 41 21.03 -47.65 38.11
N ASP A 42 21.43 -47.36 36.86
CA ASP A 42 21.77 -48.35 35.83
C ASP A 42 20.58 -49.27 35.48
N GLU A 43 19.33 -48.77 35.59
CA GLU A 43 18.15 -49.51 35.12
C GLU A 43 17.88 -49.16 33.66
N ASP A 44 17.78 -50.22 32.82
CA ASP A 44 17.52 -50.10 31.38
C ASP A 44 16.10 -49.53 31.09
N TYR A 45 16.04 -48.59 30.19
CA TYR A 45 14.74 -48.14 29.61
C TYR A 45 14.13 -49.27 28.80
N THR A 46 12.84 -49.52 28.99
CA THR A 46 12.12 -50.66 28.36
C THR A 46 11.93 -50.52 26.85
N GLY A 47 12.22 -49.29 26.28
CA GLY A 47 12.08 -49.03 24.86
C GLY A 47 10.67 -48.64 24.41
N ILE A 48 10.58 -48.28 23.16
CA ILE A 48 9.32 -48.05 22.44
C ILE A 48 9.34 -48.94 21.20
N THR A 49 8.52 -50.00 21.22
CA THR A 49 8.45 -51.00 20.12
C THR A 49 7.19 -50.86 19.27
N SER A 50 6.22 -50.07 19.70
CA SER A 50 4.98 -49.86 18.98
C SER A 50 5.08 -48.61 18.13
N THR A 51 4.70 -48.67 16.85
CA THR A 51 4.65 -47.55 15.91
C THR A 51 3.57 -46.54 16.26
N THR A 52 2.63 -46.89 17.18
CA THR A 52 1.54 -46.00 17.64
C THR A 52 1.85 -45.37 18.99
N ALA A 53 2.91 -45.80 19.71
CA ALA A 53 3.22 -45.30 21.05
C ALA A 53 3.77 -43.85 21.03
N LEU A 54 4.55 -43.55 20.02
CA LEU A 54 5.09 -42.20 19.77
C LEU A 54 5.04 -41.95 18.27
N SER A 55 3.96 -41.47 17.77
CA SER A 55 3.77 -41.09 16.37
C SER A 55 3.26 -39.66 16.25
N PHE A 56 3.55 -39.00 15.13
CA PHE A 56 3.07 -37.70 14.77
C PHE A 56 2.97 -37.58 13.25
N THR A 57 2.05 -36.78 12.79
CA THR A 57 1.93 -36.44 11.36
C THR A 57 2.42 -35.02 11.14
N VAL A 58 3.29 -34.82 10.17
CA VAL A 58 3.72 -33.49 9.76
C VAL A 58 2.57 -32.83 9.02
N ASN A 59 2.08 -31.72 9.54
CA ASN A 59 0.96 -31.01 8.91
C ASN A 59 1.30 -30.61 7.47
N ASN A 60 0.35 -30.80 6.55
CA ASN A 60 0.48 -30.31 5.20
C ASN A 60 0.68 -28.77 5.22
N ARG A 61 1.69 -28.31 4.51
CA ARG A 61 1.80 -26.89 4.20
C ARG A 61 0.65 -26.56 3.25
N VAL A 62 -0.29 -25.76 3.72
CA VAL A 62 -1.38 -25.26 2.85
C VAL A 62 -0.73 -24.30 1.84
N ASP A 63 -1.00 -24.52 0.56
CA ASP A 63 -0.58 -23.61 -0.50
C ASP A 63 -1.32 -22.25 -0.30
N PRO A 64 -0.60 -21.17 -0.02
CA PRO A 64 -1.24 -19.88 0.25
C PRO A 64 -2.04 -19.35 -0.94
N THR A 65 -1.72 -19.78 -2.17
CA THR A 65 -2.47 -19.39 -3.37
C THR A 65 -3.86 -20.02 -3.45
N THR A 66 -4.16 -21.00 -2.60
CA THR A 66 -5.49 -21.63 -2.49
C THR A 66 -6.38 -20.96 -1.42
N ILE A 67 -5.81 -20.05 -0.64
CA ILE A 67 -6.53 -19.30 0.41
C ILE A 67 -6.99 -17.97 -0.16
N LYS A 68 -8.29 -17.82 -0.37
CA LYS A 68 -8.89 -16.62 -0.98
C LYS A 68 -8.46 -15.31 -0.30
N ASP A 69 -8.44 -15.27 1.04
CA ASP A 69 -8.09 -14.06 1.78
C ASP A 69 -6.61 -13.68 1.58
N VAL A 70 -5.70 -14.67 1.38
CA VAL A 70 -4.29 -14.41 1.05
C VAL A 70 -4.16 -13.80 -0.33
N VAL A 71 -4.81 -14.40 -1.33
CA VAL A 71 -4.81 -13.88 -2.71
C VAL A 71 -5.37 -12.47 -2.74
N SER A 72 -6.52 -12.26 -2.06
CA SER A 72 -7.16 -10.95 -1.97
C SER A 72 -6.30 -9.90 -1.28
N SER A 73 -5.58 -10.27 -0.23
CA SER A 73 -4.68 -9.35 0.47
C SER A 73 -3.54 -8.87 -0.44
N ILE A 74 -2.99 -9.76 -1.27
CA ILE A 74 -1.94 -9.39 -2.24
C ILE A 74 -2.50 -8.52 -3.36
N ASP A 75 -3.69 -8.88 -3.88
CA ASP A 75 -4.38 -8.10 -4.91
C ASP A 75 -4.74 -6.71 -4.38
N ALA A 76 -5.26 -6.61 -3.16
CA ALA A 76 -5.61 -5.34 -2.51
C ALA A 76 -4.40 -4.42 -2.36
N GLN A 77 -3.25 -4.92 -1.91
CA GLN A 77 -2.01 -4.14 -1.82
C GLN A 77 -1.58 -3.59 -3.19
N SER A 78 -1.70 -4.40 -4.25
CA SER A 78 -1.38 -3.97 -5.62
C SER A 78 -2.36 -2.91 -6.12
N GLU A 79 -3.66 -3.04 -5.83
CA GLU A 79 -4.67 -2.04 -6.20
C GLU A 79 -4.53 -0.75 -5.39
N LEU A 80 -4.24 -0.82 -4.09
CA LEU A 80 -3.93 0.35 -3.26
C LEU A 80 -2.75 1.14 -3.83
N ALA A 81 -1.66 0.46 -4.19
CA ALA A 81 -0.49 1.10 -4.79
C ALA A 81 -0.82 1.82 -6.10
N LYS A 82 -1.62 1.22 -6.98
CA LYS A 82 -2.10 1.86 -8.23
C LYS A 82 -3.02 3.04 -7.93
N ASN A 83 -3.93 2.89 -6.97
CA ASN A 83 -4.88 3.92 -6.60
C ASN A 83 -4.19 5.17 -6.06
N TYR A 84 -3.14 5.03 -5.26
CA TYR A 84 -2.33 6.16 -4.77
C TYR A 84 -1.69 6.95 -5.91
N ILE A 85 -1.09 6.25 -6.89
CA ILE A 85 -0.54 6.89 -8.10
C ILE A 85 -1.65 7.62 -8.87
N SER A 86 -2.77 6.95 -9.16
CA SER A 86 -3.88 7.53 -9.92
C SER A 86 -4.46 8.75 -9.22
N GLN A 87 -4.66 8.68 -7.90
CA GLN A 87 -5.18 9.80 -7.11
C GLN A 87 -4.23 11.01 -7.14
N SER A 88 -2.92 10.78 -7.01
CA SER A 88 -1.91 11.85 -7.09
C SER A 88 -1.88 12.48 -8.47
N ILE A 89 -1.95 11.67 -9.54
CA ILE A 89 -2.00 12.12 -10.92
C ILE A 89 -3.27 12.96 -11.17
N ASP A 90 -4.43 12.50 -10.71
CA ASP A 90 -5.71 13.19 -10.91
C ASP A 90 -5.78 14.50 -10.12
N THR A 91 -5.24 14.53 -8.90
CA THR A 91 -5.12 15.74 -8.09
C THR A 91 -4.31 16.82 -8.81
N VAL A 92 -3.11 16.49 -9.29
CA VAL A 92 -2.25 17.44 -10.02
C VAL A 92 -2.85 17.81 -11.37
N SER A 93 -3.43 16.86 -12.10
CA SER A 93 -4.08 17.12 -13.40
C SER A 93 -5.27 18.06 -13.26
N SER A 94 -6.05 17.92 -12.20
CA SER A 94 -7.16 18.84 -11.87
C SER A 94 -6.63 20.25 -11.60
N ARG A 95 -5.52 20.37 -10.87
CA ARG A 95 -4.87 21.67 -10.64
C ARG A 95 -4.36 22.30 -11.94
N LEU A 96 -3.68 21.53 -12.79
CA LEU A 96 -3.20 22.00 -14.09
C LEU A 96 -4.35 22.49 -14.98
N GLN A 97 -5.45 21.75 -14.98
CA GLN A 97 -6.67 22.16 -15.69
C GLN A 97 -7.26 23.47 -15.13
N PHE A 98 -7.33 23.62 -13.81
CA PHE A 98 -7.77 24.85 -13.16
C PHE A 98 -6.91 26.06 -13.55
N LEU A 99 -5.57 25.92 -13.50
CA LEU A 99 -4.63 26.97 -13.89
C LEU A 99 -4.83 27.39 -15.35
N ARG A 100 -5.03 26.43 -16.26
CA ARG A 100 -5.26 26.70 -17.68
C ARG A 100 -6.57 27.43 -17.92
N GLN A 101 -7.64 27.05 -17.21
CA GLN A 101 -8.97 27.66 -17.38
C GLN A 101 -9.05 29.07 -16.78
N ASN A 102 -8.28 29.32 -15.70
CA ASN A 102 -8.35 30.57 -14.92
C ASN A 102 -7.09 31.45 -15.12
N ARG A 103 -6.33 31.23 -16.16
CA ARG A 103 -5.02 31.88 -16.45
C ARG A 103 -5.03 33.42 -16.41
N LEU A 104 -6.17 34.05 -16.67
CA LEU A 104 -6.37 35.50 -16.66
C LEU A 104 -6.90 36.02 -15.31
N SER A 105 -7.13 35.15 -14.35
CA SER A 105 -7.59 35.55 -13.03
C SER A 105 -6.46 36.19 -12.22
N ASN A 106 -6.81 37.21 -11.44
CA ASN A 106 -5.87 37.85 -10.51
C ASN A 106 -5.62 37.00 -9.24
N SER A 107 -6.47 36.02 -8.97
CA SER A 107 -6.31 35.05 -7.87
C SER A 107 -6.45 33.64 -8.41
N LEU A 108 -5.39 32.85 -8.25
CA LEU A 108 -5.33 31.45 -8.63
C LEU A 108 -5.22 30.54 -7.41
N SER A 109 -5.29 31.13 -6.21
CA SER A 109 -5.43 30.34 -4.98
C SER A 109 -6.82 29.71 -4.94
N SER A 110 -6.91 28.44 -4.59
CA SER A 110 -8.17 27.71 -4.47
C SER A 110 -8.15 26.83 -3.24
N GLN A 111 -9.29 26.70 -2.59
CA GLN A 111 -9.50 25.84 -1.45
C GLN A 111 -10.79 25.05 -1.69
N ASP A 112 -10.64 23.76 -1.94
CA ASP A 112 -11.76 22.84 -2.23
C ASP A 112 -11.94 21.79 -1.12
N LEU A 113 -11.55 22.14 0.12
CA LEU A 113 -11.67 21.26 1.27
C LEU A 113 -13.02 21.52 1.98
N GLN A 114 -14.05 20.80 1.61
CA GLN A 114 -15.35 20.75 2.30
C GLN A 114 -15.61 19.34 2.87
N ILE A 115 -14.63 18.77 3.62
CA ILE A 115 -14.77 17.44 4.16
C ILE A 115 -14.68 17.50 5.68
N ASP A 116 -15.70 16.97 6.35
CA ASP A 116 -15.67 16.72 7.80
C ASP A 116 -14.81 15.46 8.03
N LEU A 117 -13.50 15.69 8.17
CA LEU A 117 -12.54 14.63 8.37
C LEU A 117 -12.46 14.32 9.87
N GLY A 118 -12.85 13.12 10.24
CA GLY A 118 -12.71 12.63 11.62
C GLY A 118 -11.25 12.58 12.13
N ASN A 119 -10.27 12.87 11.26
CA ASN A 119 -8.86 12.94 11.58
C ASN A 119 -8.44 14.38 11.89
N THR A 120 -7.90 14.61 13.11
CA THR A 120 -7.50 15.93 13.59
C THR A 120 -6.38 16.59 12.79
N ILE A 121 -5.49 15.81 12.17
CA ILE A 121 -4.39 16.31 11.32
C ILE A 121 -4.98 16.86 10.02
N LEU A 122 -5.83 16.09 9.35
CA LEU A 122 -6.49 16.50 8.13
C LEU A 122 -7.44 17.69 8.36
N ALA A 123 -8.17 17.69 9.47
CA ALA A 123 -9.03 18.81 9.86
C ALA A 123 -8.23 20.09 10.16
N SER A 124 -7.02 20.01 10.70
CA SER A 124 -6.17 21.18 10.95
C SER A 124 -5.60 21.80 9.67
N LEU A 125 -5.38 20.99 8.64
CA LEU A 125 -4.95 21.44 7.31
C LEU A 125 -6.11 22.06 6.50
N ALA A 126 -7.33 21.64 6.80
CA ALA A 126 -8.55 22.10 6.14
C ALA A 126 -9.11 23.44 6.68
N ASN A 127 -8.56 23.96 7.79
CA ASN A 127 -9.15 25.13 8.45
C ASN A 127 -8.99 26.43 7.66
N ASP A 128 -10.09 27.20 7.62
CA ASP A 128 -10.44 28.46 6.95
C ASP A 128 -9.38 29.60 6.88
N ASN A 129 -8.19 29.43 7.45
CA ASN A 129 -7.24 30.51 7.58
C ASN A 129 -6.18 30.57 6.47
N LEU A 130 -6.12 29.57 5.58
CA LEU A 130 -5.14 29.56 4.49
C LEU A 130 -5.40 30.69 3.47
N GLU A 131 -6.65 30.93 3.12
CA GLU A 131 -6.98 31.93 2.07
C GLU A 131 -6.75 33.38 2.52
N LYS A 132 -7.04 33.71 3.76
CA LYS A 132 -6.89 35.09 4.28
C LYS A 132 -5.46 35.45 4.64
N ASN A 133 -4.65 34.48 5.06
CA ASN A 133 -3.28 34.73 5.52
C ASN A 133 -2.23 34.48 4.42
N THR A 134 -2.48 33.60 3.45
CA THR A 134 -1.50 33.27 2.41
C THR A 134 -1.32 34.39 1.39
N ASN A 135 -2.38 35.13 1.03
CA ASN A 135 -2.26 36.24 0.07
C ASN A 135 -1.44 37.43 0.60
N SER A 136 -1.23 37.53 1.92
CA SER A 136 -0.40 38.57 2.53
C SER A 136 1.05 38.13 2.82
N ILE A 137 1.33 36.84 2.76
CA ILE A 137 2.64 36.23 3.08
C ILE A 137 3.34 35.71 1.82
N MET A 138 2.56 35.38 0.77
CA MET A 138 3.11 34.84 -0.47
C MET A 138 3.83 35.91 -1.30
N PRO A 139 5.00 35.59 -1.88
CA PRO A 139 5.65 36.44 -2.85
C PRO A 139 4.78 36.65 -4.09
N ASP A 140 5.01 37.74 -4.81
CA ASP A 140 4.32 38.03 -6.08
C ASP A 140 4.38 36.84 -7.04
N ASN A 141 3.27 36.54 -7.70
CA ASN A 141 3.09 35.42 -8.65
C ASN A 141 3.14 34.02 -8.05
N TRP A 142 3.01 33.88 -6.72
CA TRP A 142 2.80 32.60 -6.07
C TRP A 142 1.37 32.44 -5.60
N PHE A 143 0.84 31.24 -5.74
CA PHE A 143 -0.53 30.87 -5.39
C PHE A 143 -0.53 29.58 -4.58
N ALA A 144 -1.28 29.53 -3.50
CA ALA A 144 -1.47 28.32 -2.71
C ALA A 144 -2.81 27.67 -3.05
N TRP A 145 -2.86 26.34 -2.95
CA TRP A 145 -4.10 25.60 -3.14
C TRP A 145 -4.14 24.37 -2.23
N SER A 146 -5.35 23.92 -1.95
CA SER A 146 -5.62 22.70 -1.23
C SER A 146 -6.82 21.98 -1.84
N THR A 147 -6.83 20.67 -1.77
CA THR A 147 -7.96 19.84 -2.19
C THR A 147 -8.04 18.59 -1.35
N GLY A 148 -9.22 18.00 -1.25
CA GLY A 148 -9.43 16.72 -0.60
C GLY A 148 -10.25 15.78 -1.46
N SER A 149 -10.13 14.48 -1.20
CA SER A 149 -10.89 13.45 -1.87
C SER A 149 -11.31 12.35 -0.91
N ILE A 150 -12.46 11.75 -1.20
CA ILE A 150 -12.94 10.52 -0.57
C ILE A 150 -13.18 9.51 -1.69
N SER A 151 -12.83 8.27 -1.44
CA SER A 151 -13.08 7.18 -2.36
C SER A 151 -13.68 5.97 -1.64
N VAL A 152 -14.58 5.27 -2.30
CA VAL A 152 -15.08 3.97 -1.85
C VAL A 152 -14.98 3.03 -3.05
N VAL A 153 -14.24 1.94 -2.87
CA VAL A 153 -14.05 0.92 -3.91
C VAL A 153 -14.53 -0.41 -3.38
N LYS A 154 -15.31 -1.14 -4.17
CA LYS A 154 -15.80 -2.47 -3.81
C LYS A 154 -15.54 -3.45 -4.94
N ILE A 155 -14.78 -4.50 -4.64
CA ILE A 155 -14.48 -5.60 -5.57
C ILE A 155 -15.19 -6.85 -5.05
N GLY A 156 -16.07 -7.42 -5.88
CA GLY A 156 -16.89 -8.57 -5.50
C GLY A 156 -16.09 -9.86 -5.29
N ASP A 157 -16.68 -10.80 -4.55
CA ASP A 157 -16.15 -12.16 -4.36
C ASP A 157 -16.03 -12.89 -5.71
N SER A 158 -14.99 -13.69 -5.86
CA SER A 158 -14.72 -14.50 -7.04
C SER A 158 -14.39 -15.95 -6.64
N THR A 159 -14.05 -16.79 -7.63
CA THR A 159 -13.63 -18.18 -7.36
C THR A 159 -12.35 -18.22 -6.52
N ASN A 160 -11.41 -17.28 -6.74
CA ASN A 160 -10.07 -17.32 -6.15
C ASN A 160 -9.78 -16.15 -5.19
N SER A 161 -10.67 -15.16 -5.10
CA SER A 161 -10.47 -13.94 -4.32
C SER A 161 -11.71 -13.61 -3.52
N SER A 162 -11.57 -13.21 -2.27
CA SER A 162 -12.63 -12.73 -1.40
C SER A 162 -13.07 -11.31 -1.76
N LEU A 163 -14.28 -10.93 -1.35
CA LEU A 163 -14.76 -9.55 -1.38
C LEU A 163 -13.70 -8.59 -0.80
N GLN A 164 -13.52 -7.45 -1.45
CA GLN A 164 -12.69 -6.35 -0.94
C GLN A 164 -13.52 -5.07 -0.91
N GLU A 165 -13.47 -4.35 0.19
CA GLU A 165 -14.13 -3.06 0.36
C GLU A 165 -13.10 -2.07 0.91
N THR A 166 -12.77 -1.04 0.13
CA THR A 166 -11.78 -0.03 0.47
C THR A 166 -12.45 1.31 0.64
N GLU A 167 -12.25 1.95 1.77
CA GLU A 167 -12.62 3.33 2.05
C GLU A 167 -11.35 4.17 2.13
N GLY A 168 -11.28 5.24 1.36
CA GLY A 168 -10.09 6.07 1.25
C GLY A 168 -10.40 7.55 1.39
N GLN A 169 -9.46 8.28 1.97
CA GLN A 169 -9.48 9.73 2.09
C GLN A 169 -8.09 10.29 1.84
N ALA A 170 -8.01 11.45 1.19
CA ALA A 170 -6.76 12.14 0.99
C ALA A 170 -6.91 13.65 1.02
N VAL A 171 -5.81 14.32 1.36
CA VAL A 171 -5.67 15.76 1.29
C VAL A 171 -4.39 16.11 0.56
N ALA A 172 -4.45 17.14 -0.29
CA ALA A 172 -3.29 17.69 -0.96
C ALA A 172 -3.17 19.18 -0.72
N LEU A 173 -1.94 19.63 -0.58
CA LEU A 173 -1.54 21.04 -0.50
C LEU A 173 -0.50 21.31 -1.57
N GLY A 174 -0.61 22.45 -2.24
CA GLY A 174 0.37 22.79 -3.26
C GLY A 174 0.55 24.28 -3.42
N PHE A 175 1.59 24.61 -4.15
CA PHE A 175 1.98 25.98 -4.47
C PHE A 175 2.37 26.07 -5.93
N ASP A 176 1.90 27.10 -6.61
CA ASP A 176 2.23 27.39 -8.00
C ASP A 176 2.91 28.73 -8.11
N LYS A 177 3.88 28.80 -9.00
CA LYS A 177 4.52 30.05 -9.42
C LYS A 177 4.16 30.32 -10.88
N LYS A 178 3.58 31.48 -11.13
CA LYS A 178 3.40 31.99 -12.49
C LYS A 178 4.74 32.51 -13.03
N LEU A 179 5.28 31.83 -14.05
CA LEU A 179 6.54 32.21 -14.71
C LEU A 179 6.31 33.23 -15.83
N SER A 180 5.24 33.03 -16.59
CA SER A 180 4.76 33.95 -17.62
C SER A 180 3.27 33.67 -17.88
N ASP A 181 2.66 34.34 -18.87
CA ASP A 181 1.29 34.04 -19.23
C ASP A 181 1.16 32.59 -19.70
N ASN A 182 0.30 31.84 -19.02
CA ASN A 182 0.02 30.43 -19.22
C ASN A 182 1.18 29.46 -18.88
N ASP A 183 2.29 29.93 -18.32
CA ASP A 183 3.41 29.08 -17.86
C ASP A 183 3.45 29.07 -16.33
N PHE A 184 3.16 27.93 -15.74
CA PHE A 184 3.14 27.73 -14.29
C PHE A 184 4.02 26.55 -13.93
N LEU A 185 4.79 26.72 -12.88
CA LEU A 185 5.55 25.67 -12.20
C LEU A 185 5.02 25.54 -10.78
N GLY A 186 4.71 24.32 -10.36
CA GLY A 186 4.20 24.08 -9.02
C GLY A 186 4.76 22.82 -8.40
N PHE A 187 4.47 22.68 -7.11
CA PHE A 187 4.73 21.47 -6.34
C PHE A 187 3.57 21.21 -5.39
N ALA A 188 3.38 19.94 -5.05
CA ALA A 188 2.35 19.51 -4.13
C ALA A 188 2.86 18.40 -3.20
N ILE A 189 2.27 18.38 -2.01
CA ILE A 189 2.37 17.27 -1.06
C ILE A 189 0.95 16.73 -0.89
N GLN A 190 0.79 15.42 -0.94
CA GLN A 190 -0.48 14.75 -0.66
C GLN A 190 -0.26 13.68 0.41
N TYR A 191 -1.22 13.59 1.32
CA TYR A 191 -1.33 12.52 2.31
C TYR A 191 -2.66 11.83 2.13
N GLY A 192 -2.66 10.51 2.15
CA GLY A 192 -3.85 9.67 2.01
C GLY A 192 -3.85 8.52 2.98
N GLN A 193 -5.05 8.07 3.35
CA GLN A 193 -5.30 6.89 4.16
C GLN A 193 -6.36 6.04 3.46
N ASN A 194 -6.19 4.72 3.52
CA ASN A 194 -7.16 3.75 3.04
C ASN A 194 -7.29 2.61 4.02
N ASP A 195 -8.53 2.25 4.33
CA ASP A 195 -8.90 1.09 5.11
C ASP A 195 -9.54 0.09 4.16
N THR A 196 -9.04 -1.15 4.12
CA THR A 196 -9.53 -2.20 3.24
C THR A 196 -9.93 -3.42 4.05
N ASP A 197 -11.21 -3.76 4.01
CA ASP A 197 -11.75 -4.99 4.53
C ASP A 197 -11.72 -6.10 3.47
N ILE A 198 -11.29 -7.32 3.87
CA ILE A 198 -11.16 -8.47 2.99
C ILE A 198 -11.98 -9.63 3.53
N GLY A 199 -12.91 -10.11 2.70
CA GLY A 199 -13.83 -11.18 3.09
C GLY A 199 -14.76 -10.78 4.21
N THR A 200 -15.07 -11.73 5.10
CA THR A 200 -15.99 -11.53 6.24
C THR A 200 -15.40 -11.98 7.57
N ASN A 201 -14.13 -12.37 7.59
CA ASN A 201 -13.49 -12.97 8.75
C ASN A 201 -12.63 -11.98 9.56
N GLY A 202 -12.58 -10.68 9.16
CA GLY A 202 -11.83 -9.63 9.82
C GLY A 202 -10.37 -9.53 9.36
N THR A 203 -10.06 -10.03 8.16
CA THR A 203 -8.82 -9.71 7.44
C THR A 203 -8.92 -8.29 6.91
N SER A 204 -7.91 -7.45 7.15
CA SER A 204 -7.89 -6.03 6.77
C SER A 204 -6.50 -5.54 6.41
N ILE A 205 -6.45 -4.41 5.71
CA ILE A 205 -5.24 -3.64 5.41
C ILE A 205 -5.53 -2.19 5.72
N ASP A 206 -4.79 -1.62 6.66
CA ASP A 206 -4.77 -0.21 6.95
C ASP A 206 -3.52 0.38 6.27
N SER A 207 -3.71 1.35 5.37
CA SER A 207 -2.60 1.85 4.56
C SER A 207 -2.58 3.37 4.52
N GLU A 208 -1.40 3.93 4.62
CA GLU A 208 -1.13 5.35 4.50
C GLU A 208 -0.17 5.61 3.34
N ASN A 209 -0.31 6.77 2.72
CA ASN A 209 0.66 7.20 1.73
C ASN A 209 0.97 8.69 1.84
N MET A 210 2.21 9.04 1.54
CA MET A 210 2.65 10.42 1.41
C MET A 210 3.36 10.61 0.09
N THR A 211 2.91 11.58 -0.71
CA THR A 211 3.52 11.87 -2.01
C THR A 211 4.00 13.31 -2.08
N PHE A 212 5.09 13.48 -2.81
CA PHE A 212 5.60 14.79 -3.23
C PHE A 212 5.66 14.83 -4.76
N SER A 213 5.18 15.91 -5.35
CA SER A 213 5.17 16.07 -6.80
C SER A 213 5.56 17.48 -7.24
N VAL A 214 6.18 17.54 -8.41
CA VAL A 214 6.53 18.78 -9.13
C VAL A 214 5.83 18.73 -10.48
N TYR A 215 5.21 19.80 -10.89
CA TYR A 215 4.45 19.88 -12.12
C TYR A 215 4.63 21.20 -12.84
N ARG A 216 4.39 21.18 -14.16
CA ARG A 216 4.45 22.38 -14.99
C ARG A 216 3.39 22.31 -16.08
N THR A 217 2.72 23.43 -16.32
CA THR A 217 1.98 23.67 -17.56
C THR A 217 2.71 24.76 -18.35
N LYS A 218 2.99 24.50 -19.62
CA LYS A 218 3.73 25.39 -20.49
C LYS A 218 3.03 25.55 -21.85
N PRO A 219 2.74 26.80 -22.30
CA PRO A 219 2.29 27.01 -23.66
C PRO A 219 3.44 26.71 -24.64
N LEU A 220 3.10 26.06 -25.75
CA LEU A 220 4.00 25.86 -26.88
C LEU A 220 3.76 26.93 -27.94
N ASP A 221 2.50 27.33 -28.10
CA ASP A 221 2.04 28.45 -28.92
C ASP A 221 0.69 28.95 -28.37
N ASP A 222 -0.02 29.79 -29.12
CA ASP A 222 -1.31 30.38 -28.69
C ASP A 222 -2.40 29.35 -28.40
N ASN A 223 -2.31 28.18 -29.02
CA ASN A 223 -3.35 27.14 -28.94
C ASN A 223 -2.85 25.81 -28.35
N ASN A 224 -1.57 25.52 -28.41
CA ASN A 224 -1.01 24.25 -27.96
C ASN A 224 -0.30 24.41 -26.62
N PHE A 225 -0.39 23.38 -25.80
CA PHE A 225 0.29 23.34 -24.50
C PHE A 225 0.79 21.94 -24.18
N ILE A 226 1.78 21.90 -23.32
CA ILE A 226 2.27 20.68 -22.68
C ILE A 226 2.17 20.83 -21.17
N GLU A 227 1.71 19.76 -20.52
CA GLU A 227 1.70 19.62 -19.08
C GLU A 227 2.54 18.42 -18.71
N THR A 228 3.38 18.59 -17.72
CA THR A 228 4.24 17.52 -17.22
C THR A 228 4.18 17.49 -15.71
N PHE A 229 4.27 16.30 -15.17
CA PHE A 229 4.41 16.16 -13.74
C PHE A 229 5.23 14.92 -13.40
N LEU A 230 5.97 15.00 -12.29
CA LEU A 230 6.76 13.93 -11.72
C LEU A 230 6.54 13.90 -10.22
N GLY A 231 6.32 12.72 -9.66
CA GLY A 231 6.10 12.52 -8.23
C GLY A 231 6.83 11.30 -7.69
N VAL A 232 7.10 11.38 -6.40
CA VAL A 232 7.61 10.26 -5.59
C VAL A 232 6.67 10.05 -4.41
N GLY A 233 6.52 8.82 -3.95
CA GLY A 233 5.65 8.46 -2.85
C GLY A 233 6.26 7.44 -1.91
N LEU A 234 5.78 7.48 -0.67
CA LEU A 234 6.02 6.48 0.36
C LEU A 234 4.68 5.86 0.72
N ILE A 235 4.67 4.56 0.94
CA ILE A 235 3.51 3.78 1.38
C ILE A 235 3.90 3.05 2.66
N GLU A 236 3.02 3.07 3.64
CA GLU A 236 3.10 2.26 4.85
C GLU A 236 1.77 1.49 4.96
N SER A 237 1.82 0.19 5.23
CA SER A 237 0.63 -0.66 5.33
C SER A 237 0.75 -1.61 6.50
N ASP A 238 -0.28 -1.62 7.34
CA ASP A 238 -0.47 -2.60 8.39
C ASP A 238 -1.46 -3.66 7.90
N LEU A 239 -1.02 -4.90 7.95
CA LEU A 239 -1.77 -6.05 7.46
C LEU A 239 -2.24 -6.91 8.64
N LYS A 240 -3.51 -7.28 8.60
CA LYS A 240 -4.12 -8.21 9.54
C LYS A 240 -4.82 -9.32 8.77
N ARG A 241 -4.43 -10.54 9.02
CA ARG A 241 -5.06 -11.70 8.42
C ARG A 241 -5.63 -12.64 9.49
N VAL A 242 -6.87 -13.08 9.29
CA VAL A 242 -7.54 -14.04 10.19
C VAL A 242 -7.65 -15.39 9.47
N HIS A 243 -7.01 -16.41 10.05
CA HIS A 243 -7.06 -17.77 9.53
C HIS A 243 -7.25 -18.78 10.66
N ASN A 244 -8.30 -19.61 10.58
CA ASN A 244 -8.62 -20.62 11.59
C ASN A 244 -8.65 -20.06 13.03
N SER A 245 -9.25 -18.89 13.24
CA SER A 245 -9.32 -18.15 14.51
C SER A 245 -7.97 -17.61 15.01
N ASN A 246 -6.88 -17.78 14.28
CA ASN A 246 -5.61 -17.13 14.57
C ASN A 246 -5.57 -15.77 13.85
N ILE A 247 -5.03 -14.78 14.53
CA ILE A 247 -4.76 -13.46 13.96
C ILE A 247 -3.27 -13.41 13.66
N LEU A 248 -2.95 -13.12 12.42
CA LEU A 248 -1.60 -12.88 11.94
C LEU A 248 -1.49 -11.42 11.55
N THR A 249 -0.42 -10.75 11.93
CA THR A 249 -0.16 -9.35 11.62
C THR A 249 1.18 -9.17 10.98
N GLY A 250 1.31 -8.14 10.18
CA GLY A 250 2.56 -7.74 9.54
C GLY A 250 2.47 -6.29 9.10
N SER A 251 3.60 -5.66 8.87
CA SER A 251 3.69 -4.33 8.26
C SER A 251 4.50 -4.41 6.97
N ARG A 252 4.19 -3.55 6.01
CA ARG A 252 4.85 -3.50 4.73
C ARG A 252 4.99 -2.06 4.25
N ASP A 253 6.21 -1.68 3.93
CA ASP A 253 6.52 -0.39 3.35
C ASP A 253 6.63 -0.48 1.83
N GLY A 254 6.61 0.67 1.18
CA GLY A 254 6.80 0.74 -0.26
C GLY A 254 7.18 2.13 -0.73
N THR A 255 7.75 2.18 -1.92
CA THR A 255 8.13 3.42 -2.58
C THR A 255 7.52 3.50 -3.96
N GLN A 256 7.24 4.73 -4.41
CA GLN A 256 6.63 4.99 -5.71
C GLN A 256 7.40 6.07 -6.46
N LEU A 257 7.52 5.87 -7.77
CA LEU A 257 7.93 6.90 -8.73
C LEU A 257 6.87 6.94 -9.83
N PHE A 258 6.33 8.12 -10.11
CA PHE A 258 5.28 8.26 -11.09
C PHE A 258 5.33 9.61 -11.82
N GLY A 259 4.69 9.68 -12.97
CA GLY A 259 4.66 10.90 -13.73
C GLY A 259 3.67 10.85 -14.87
N SER A 260 3.39 12.03 -15.43
CA SER A 260 2.47 12.20 -16.55
C SER A 260 2.99 13.25 -17.52
N ILE A 261 2.70 13.02 -18.79
CA ILE A 261 2.89 13.99 -19.87
C ILE A 261 1.58 14.13 -20.63
N ASN A 262 1.07 15.36 -20.68
CA ASN A 262 -0.13 15.72 -21.42
C ASN A 262 0.24 16.67 -22.54
N TYR A 263 -0.27 16.43 -23.73
CA TYR A 263 -0.26 17.38 -24.85
C TYR A 263 -1.69 17.73 -25.21
N GLY A 264 -2.01 19.01 -25.27
CA GLY A 264 -3.33 19.50 -25.60
C GLY A 264 -3.32 20.64 -26.60
N LYS A 265 -4.46 20.75 -27.30
CA LYS A 265 -4.72 21.81 -28.26
C LYS A 265 -6.09 22.43 -28.00
N THR A 266 -6.14 23.74 -27.76
CA THR A 266 -7.40 24.48 -27.66
C THR A 266 -7.85 24.91 -29.04
N ILE A 267 -9.08 24.54 -29.42
CA ILE A 267 -9.73 24.90 -30.69
C ILE A 267 -10.92 25.79 -30.34
N ASP A 268 -10.82 27.06 -30.66
CA ASP A 268 -11.92 28.01 -30.50
C ASP A 268 -12.92 27.82 -31.64
N ARG A 269 -14.21 27.66 -31.27
CA ARG A 269 -15.36 27.55 -32.20
C ARG A 269 -16.40 28.68 -32.01
N GLY A 270 -15.99 29.75 -31.34
CA GLY A 270 -16.85 30.88 -31.05
C GLY A 270 -17.78 30.66 -29.84
N ASP A 271 -18.76 29.78 -29.99
CA ASP A 271 -19.70 29.46 -28.90
C ASP A 271 -19.16 28.49 -27.85
N PHE A 272 -18.12 27.73 -28.21
CA PHE A 272 -17.45 26.77 -27.29
C PHE A 272 -15.99 26.55 -27.65
N ASN A 273 -15.22 26.16 -26.64
CA ASN A 273 -13.83 25.73 -26.81
C ASN A 273 -13.75 24.20 -26.70
N LEU A 274 -13.09 23.56 -27.68
CA LEU A 274 -12.77 22.15 -27.67
C LEU A 274 -11.28 21.99 -27.37
N THR A 275 -10.95 21.21 -26.35
CA THR A 275 -9.54 20.96 -25.98
C THR A 275 -9.25 19.44 -25.93
N PRO A 276 -8.96 18.82 -27.09
CA PRO A 276 -8.47 17.45 -27.09
C PRO A 276 -7.11 17.37 -26.37
N ILE A 277 -6.95 16.35 -25.53
CA ILE A 277 -5.72 16.10 -24.75
C ILE A 277 -5.31 14.64 -24.99
N GLY A 278 -4.05 14.44 -25.39
CA GLY A 278 -3.36 13.16 -25.31
C GLY A 278 -2.57 13.08 -24.01
N ARG A 279 -2.72 12.00 -23.26
CA ARG A 279 -2.10 11.79 -21.96
C ARG A 279 -1.35 10.46 -21.92
N LEU A 280 -0.17 10.45 -21.32
CA LEU A 280 0.62 9.27 -20.98
C LEU A 280 1.00 9.34 -19.50
N ASP A 281 0.55 8.34 -18.75
CA ASP A 281 0.88 8.16 -17.35
C ASP A 281 1.80 6.96 -17.19
N LEU A 282 2.81 7.11 -16.34
CA LEU A 282 3.75 6.05 -15.98
C LEU A 282 3.89 6.01 -14.46
N GLY A 283 3.95 4.81 -13.91
CA GLY A 283 4.18 4.59 -12.50
C GLY A 283 4.95 3.31 -12.25
N LEU A 284 5.80 3.36 -11.25
CA LEU A 284 6.55 2.24 -10.71
C LEU A 284 6.33 2.23 -9.20
N THR A 285 5.99 1.07 -8.65
CA THR A 285 5.90 0.84 -7.21
C THR A 285 6.80 -0.32 -6.84
N GLU A 286 7.59 -0.16 -5.82
CA GLU A 286 8.34 -1.20 -5.14
C GLU A 286 7.76 -1.34 -3.73
N LEU A 287 7.29 -2.55 -3.41
CA LEU A 287 6.79 -2.92 -2.09
C LEU A 287 7.80 -3.85 -1.45
N ASP A 288 8.17 -3.57 -0.21
CA ASP A 288 9.15 -4.34 0.54
C ASP A 288 8.62 -5.74 0.90
N ASP A 289 9.52 -6.66 1.20
CA ASP A 289 9.15 -7.95 1.77
C ASP A 289 8.61 -7.78 3.20
N TYR A 290 7.67 -8.64 3.60
CA TYR A 290 7.13 -8.63 4.96
C TYR A 290 6.94 -10.04 5.50
N THR A 291 6.82 -10.15 6.82
CA THR A 291 6.57 -11.40 7.52
C THR A 291 5.37 -11.23 8.44
N GLU A 292 4.45 -12.18 8.39
CA GLU A 292 3.32 -12.26 9.33
C GLU A 292 3.74 -13.00 10.60
N THR A 293 3.35 -12.48 11.76
CA THR A 293 3.63 -13.05 13.09
C THR A 293 2.36 -13.20 13.91
#